data_4a4501270b5ae2fd71c197addf53992c
#
_entry.id   4a4501270b5ae2fd71c197addf53992c
#
_cell.length_a   1.000
_cell.length_b   1.000
_cell.length_c   1.000
_cell.angle_alpha   90.00
_cell.angle_beta   90.00
_cell.angle_gamma   90.00
#
_symmetry.space_group_name_H-M   'P 1'
#
loop_
_entity.id
_entity.type
_entity.pdbx_description
1 polymer ?
#
loop_
_entity_poly.entity_id
_entity_poly.type
_entity_poly.pdbx_seq_one_letter_code
_entity_poly.pdbx_strand_id
1 'polypeptide(L)'
;MNFKKIGLTTAAGLTALMAFGSSMAQAAEEITVAYFLEWPMPFEYAKQMGTYDKELGVKVNWVSFESGVKMSAAMASGDVHLSVSQGLPPFVVATSAGQDLQILDVAVSYADNDNCVVRSELEIDKTNASELAGKKVAVPLGTAAHYGFLKQMSHFGVDVASMDVVDMDPPDGAAAIAQGAVDMFCGWGGSLRRALEHGNVLITGDEKTELGILVFDVTSGPSGWIAENGDMVAKFLKVTADANAMWADEANRAEMLPLIAKDAGMDEDATASTMSTFTFPSVSDQLGAGWLAGNAQTFMKGVADVFVQAGSIDGALDSYDSAVNTGPLKAAGGM
;
A
#
# COMPACT_ATOMS: atom_id res chain seq x y z
N MET A 1 30.14 29.36 -82.83
CA MET A 1 30.92 28.18 -83.36
C MET A 1 30.80 27.07 -82.36
N ASN A 2 30.09 25.99 -82.71
CA ASN A 2 30.25 24.58 -82.30
C ASN A 2 30.25 24.19 -80.79
N PHE A 3 29.66 23.16 -80.33
CA PHE A 3 28.90 22.00 -80.87
C PHE A 3 28.04 21.41 -79.75
N LYS A 4 26.93 20.85 -80.12
CA LYS A 4 26.06 19.93 -79.31
C LYS A 4 26.82 18.75 -78.69
N LYS A 5 26.39 18.31 -77.50
CA LYS A 5 26.25 16.87 -77.25
C LYS A 5 25.10 16.63 -76.28
N ILE A 6 24.18 15.80 -76.73
CA ILE A 6 23.05 15.23 -76.03
C ILE A 6 23.56 14.10 -75.13
N GLY A 7 23.19 14.12 -73.90
CA GLY A 7 23.44 13.02 -72.95
C GLY A 7 22.13 12.51 -72.34
N LEU A 8 21.88 11.26 -72.60
CA LEU A 8 20.72 10.46 -72.22
C LEU A 8 20.68 10.28 -70.71
N THR A 9 19.58 10.66 -70.06
CA THR A 9 19.35 10.44 -68.63
C THR A 9 18.56 9.14 -68.45
N THR A 10 19.22 8.12 -67.92
CA THR A 10 18.62 6.90 -67.39
C THR A 10 18.02 7.19 -66.02
N ALA A 11 16.69 7.04 -65.88
CA ALA A 11 15.98 7.10 -64.63
C ALA A 11 16.21 5.76 -63.87
N ALA A 12 16.93 5.81 -62.78
CA ALA A 12 17.02 4.71 -61.80
C ALA A 12 15.95 4.95 -60.74
N GLY A 13 14.94 4.09 -60.75
CA GLY A 13 13.90 4.08 -59.71
C GLY A 13 14.49 3.57 -58.39
N LEU A 14 14.57 4.43 -57.39
CA LEU A 14 14.85 4.02 -56.00
C LEU A 14 13.52 3.54 -55.37
N THR A 15 13.40 2.22 -55.21
CA THR A 15 12.37 1.62 -54.34
C THR A 15 12.84 1.73 -52.90
N ALA A 16 12.27 2.67 -52.14
CA ALA A 16 12.48 2.77 -50.71
C ALA A 16 11.70 1.64 -50.04
N LEU A 17 12.41 0.60 -49.59
CA LEU A 17 11.90 -0.35 -48.62
C LEU A 17 11.75 0.39 -47.28
N MET A 18 10.53 0.69 -46.87
CA MET A 18 10.22 1.04 -45.51
C MET A 18 10.32 -0.24 -44.66
N ALA A 19 11.43 -0.41 -43.99
CA ALA A 19 11.57 -1.37 -42.90
C ALA A 19 10.71 -0.83 -41.73
N PHE A 20 9.54 -1.41 -41.52
CA PHE A 20 8.84 -1.30 -40.26
C PHE A 20 9.70 -2.00 -39.21
N GLY A 21 10.54 -1.24 -38.54
CA GLY A 21 11.18 -1.68 -37.32
C GLY A 21 10.13 -1.85 -36.25
N SER A 22 9.69 -3.09 -36.03
CA SER A 22 9.01 -3.42 -34.78
C SER A 22 9.97 -3.10 -33.66
N SER A 23 9.78 -1.98 -32.96
CA SER A 23 10.41 -1.77 -31.66
C SER A 23 9.89 -2.91 -30.77
N MET A 24 10.71 -3.95 -30.63
CA MET A 24 10.56 -4.87 -29.51
C MET A 24 10.70 -3.97 -28.26
N ALA A 25 9.62 -3.78 -27.53
CA ALA A 25 9.69 -3.24 -26.17
C ALA A 25 10.68 -4.15 -25.44
N GLN A 26 11.84 -3.61 -25.07
CA GLN A 26 12.81 -4.34 -24.29
C GLN A 26 12.16 -4.58 -22.94
N ALA A 27 11.91 -5.84 -22.61
CA ALA A 27 11.43 -6.19 -21.28
C ALA A 27 12.35 -5.53 -20.25
N ALA A 28 11.78 -4.92 -19.22
CA ALA A 28 12.56 -4.29 -18.19
C ALA A 28 13.54 -5.33 -17.61
N GLU A 29 14.83 -5.00 -17.52
CA GLU A 29 15.82 -5.91 -16.93
C GLU A 29 15.60 -6.10 -15.43
N GLU A 30 14.92 -5.15 -14.80
CA GLU A 30 14.58 -5.14 -13.38
C GLU A 30 13.28 -4.37 -13.11
N ILE A 31 12.62 -4.70 -12.01
CA ILE A 31 11.51 -3.92 -11.46
C ILE A 31 11.80 -3.53 -10.02
N THR A 32 11.24 -2.42 -9.57
CA THR A 32 11.33 -1.98 -8.16
C THR A 32 9.98 -2.14 -7.49
N VAL A 33 9.97 -2.79 -6.33
CA VAL A 33 8.78 -3.04 -5.51
C VAL A 33 8.95 -2.41 -4.14
N ALA A 34 8.02 -1.56 -3.75
CA ALA A 34 7.97 -0.94 -2.43
C ALA A 34 7.28 -1.86 -1.42
N TYR A 35 7.75 -1.86 -0.17
CA TYR A 35 7.16 -2.61 0.94
C TYR A 35 7.46 -1.93 2.28
N PHE A 36 6.90 -2.45 3.39
CA PHE A 36 7.20 -1.98 4.75
C PHE A 36 8.13 -2.93 5.49
N LEU A 37 9.03 -2.39 6.32
CA LEU A 37 9.66 -3.13 7.41
C LEU A 37 8.73 -3.18 8.62
N GLU A 38 8.99 -4.12 9.53
CA GLU A 38 8.17 -4.38 10.73
C GLU A 38 6.68 -4.63 10.43
N TRP A 39 6.40 -5.14 9.21
CA TRP A 39 5.07 -5.46 8.69
C TRP A 39 5.10 -6.85 8.02
N PRO A 40 5.18 -7.93 8.83
CA PRO A 40 5.49 -9.26 8.32
C PRO A 40 4.36 -9.85 7.51
N MET A 41 4.68 -10.34 6.31
CA MET A 41 3.71 -10.90 5.37
C MET A 41 4.29 -12.14 4.65
N PRO A 42 3.44 -13.08 4.18
CA PRO A 42 3.92 -14.30 3.52
C PRO A 42 4.75 -14.05 2.26
N PHE A 43 4.55 -12.93 1.53
CA PHE A 43 5.34 -12.60 0.35
C PHE A 43 6.84 -12.47 0.65
N GLU A 44 7.22 -12.10 1.88
CA GLU A 44 8.61 -11.96 2.30
C GLU A 44 9.35 -13.31 2.31
N TYR A 45 8.64 -14.42 2.57
CA TYR A 45 9.20 -15.75 2.35
C TYR A 45 9.55 -15.97 0.88
N ALA A 46 8.62 -15.73 -0.03
CA ALA A 46 8.87 -15.87 -1.47
C ALA A 46 9.97 -14.94 -1.99
N LYS A 47 10.07 -13.72 -1.42
CA LYS A 47 11.15 -12.75 -1.65
C LYS A 47 12.51 -13.34 -1.22
N GLN A 48 12.62 -13.87 0.00
CA GLN A 48 13.86 -14.46 0.53
C GLN A 48 14.28 -15.72 -0.26
N MET A 49 13.32 -16.46 -0.79
CA MET A 49 13.58 -17.63 -1.64
C MET A 49 13.93 -17.28 -3.09
N GLY A 50 13.89 -15.99 -3.48
CA GLY A 50 14.12 -15.54 -4.86
C GLY A 50 13.04 -16.00 -5.85
N THR A 51 11.86 -16.35 -5.35
CA THR A 51 10.77 -16.90 -6.19
C THR A 51 10.27 -15.86 -7.19
N TYR A 52 10.19 -14.59 -6.79
CA TYR A 52 9.76 -13.51 -7.69
C TYR A 52 10.71 -13.37 -8.88
N ASP A 53 12.03 -13.27 -8.66
CA ASP A 53 13.03 -13.13 -9.74
C ASP A 53 12.93 -14.29 -10.73
N LYS A 54 12.76 -15.51 -10.20
CA LYS A 54 12.68 -16.72 -11.00
C LYS A 54 11.40 -16.76 -11.86
N GLU A 55 10.24 -16.49 -11.28
CA GLU A 55 8.95 -16.61 -11.97
C GLU A 55 8.69 -15.44 -12.93
N LEU A 56 9.17 -14.24 -12.60
CA LEU A 56 9.05 -13.08 -13.45
C LEU A 56 10.10 -13.06 -14.57
N GLY A 57 11.24 -13.71 -14.36
CA GLY A 57 12.36 -13.71 -15.30
C GLY A 57 13.12 -12.39 -15.36
N VAL A 58 12.95 -11.54 -14.36
CA VAL A 58 13.64 -10.25 -14.17
C VAL A 58 14.06 -10.12 -12.71
N LYS A 59 15.04 -9.24 -12.45
CA LYS A 59 15.42 -8.94 -11.08
C LYS A 59 14.36 -8.07 -10.41
N VAL A 60 13.98 -8.41 -9.18
CA VAL A 60 13.10 -7.59 -8.34
C VAL A 60 13.92 -6.85 -7.30
N ASN A 61 13.98 -5.53 -7.39
CA ASN A 61 14.59 -4.66 -6.39
C ASN A 61 13.54 -4.30 -5.35
N TRP A 62 13.75 -4.72 -4.11
CA TRP A 62 12.86 -4.42 -3.00
C TRP A 62 13.35 -3.20 -2.23
N VAL A 63 12.48 -2.20 -2.04
CA VAL A 63 12.80 -0.96 -1.33
C VAL A 63 11.77 -0.72 -0.24
N SER A 64 12.24 -0.56 1.00
CA SER A 64 11.36 -0.28 2.13
C SER A 64 11.03 1.20 2.25
N PHE A 65 9.82 1.49 2.69
CA PHE A 65 9.31 2.85 2.93
C PHE A 65 8.68 2.94 4.32
N GLU A 66 8.63 4.14 4.89
CA GLU A 66 8.03 4.39 6.20
C GLU A 66 6.52 4.66 6.11
N SER A 67 5.99 5.01 4.91
CA SER A 67 4.56 5.25 4.72
C SER A 67 4.09 5.00 3.29
N GLY A 68 2.80 4.68 3.12
CA GLY A 68 2.18 4.52 1.81
C GLY A 68 2.12 5.82 1.00
N VAL A 69 2.18 6.99 1.67
CA VAL A 69 2.29 8.30 0.99
C VAL A 69 3.64 8.41 0.27
N LYS A 70 4.73 7.99 0.92
CA LYS A 70 6.07 7.95 0.29
C LYS A 70 6.13 6.92 -0.85
N MET A 71 5.45 5.78 -0.74
CA MET A 71 5.32 4.81 -1.84
C MET A 71 4.63 5.45 -3.06
N SER A 72 3.51 6.17 -2.85
CA SER A 72 2.82 6.89 -3.92
C SER A 72 3.71 7.93 -4.60
N ALA A 73 4.50 8.69 -3.83
CA ALA A 73 5.44 9.65 -4.37
C ALA A 73 6.53 8.99 -5.23
N ALA A 74 7.05 7.84 -4.79
CA ALA A 74 8.03 7.06 -5.54
C ALA A 74 7.45 6.43 -6.82
N MET A 75 6.17 6.03 -6.80
CA MET A 75 5.47 5.60 -8.02
C MET A 75 5.25 6.77 -9.00
N ALA A 76 4.94 7.95 -8.50
CA ALA A 76 4.76 9.15 -9.33
C ALA A 76 6.06 9.61 -10.01
N SER A 77 7.23 9.42 -9.36
CA SER A 77 8.54 9.71 -9.95
C SER A 77 9.02 8.64 -10.94
N GLY A 78 8.39 7.47 -10.95
CA GLY A 78 8.81 6.30 -11.75
C GLY A 78 9.90 5.45 -11.10
N ASP A 79 10.26 5.72 -9.84
CA ASP A 79 11.28 4.95 -9.11
C ASP A 79 10.75 3.60 -8.61
N VAL A 80 9.41 3.47 -8.45
CA VAL A 80 8.71 2.28 -7.99
C VAL A 80 7.66 1.87 -9.01
N HIS A 81 7.61 0.58 -9.33
CA HIS A 81 6.68 -0.01 -10.29
C HIS A 81 5.46 -0.65 -9.62
N LEU A 82 5.64 -1.27 -8.46
CA LEU A 82 4.57 -1.84 -7.64
C LEU A 82 4.83 -1.50 -6.18
N SER A 83 3.76 -1.38 -5.40
CA SER A 83 3.86 -1.35 -3.95
C SER A 83 3.05 -2.50 -3.36
N VAL A 84 3.67 -3.28 -2.48
CA VAL A 84 3.00 -4.31 -1.71
C VAL A 84 2.66 -3.75 -0.35
N SER A 85 1.37 -3.92 0.05
CA SER A 85 0.87 -3.46 1.34
C SER A 85 0.80 -1.94 1.50
N GLN A 86 0.50 -1.23 0.41
CA GLN A 86 0.13 0.17 0.53
C GLN A 86 -1.25 0.29 1.20
N GLY A 87 -1.36 1.02 2.30
CA GLY A 87 -2.64 1.31 2.92
C GLY A 87 -3.63 1.97 1.95
N LEU A 88 -4.91 1.61 2.02
CA LEU A 88 -5.90 2.18 1.11
C LEU A 88 -6.05 3.70 1.24
N PRO A 89 -6.02 4.33 2.44
CA PRO A 89 -6.10 5.78 2.55
C PRO A 89 -4.99 6.55 1.82
N PRO A 90 -3.69 6.22 1.91
CA PRO A 90 -2.67 6.90 1.11
C PRO A 90 -2.85 6.68 -0.41
N PHE A 91 -3.35 5.53 -0.85
CA PHE A 91 -3.74 5.32 -2.24
C PHE A 91 -4.85 6.29 -2.67
N VAL A 92 -5.88 6.48 -1.83
CA VAL A 92 -6.97 7.44 -2.07
C VAL A 92 -6.45 8.87 -2.14
N VAL A 93 -5.55 9.27 -1.26
CA VAL A 93 -4.91 10.61 -1.32
C VAL A 93 -4.22 10.82 -2.65
N ALA A 94 -3.42 9.85 -3.10
CA ALA A 94 -2.67 9.94 -4.34
C ALA A 94 -3.60 10.00 -5.58
N THR A 95 -4.61 9.13 -5.64
CA THR A 95 -5.55 9.10 -6.77
C THR A 95 -6.45 10.33 -6.80
N SER A 96 -6.88 10.85 -5.64
CA SER A 96 -7.64 12.11 -5.53
C SER A 96 -6.82 13.32 -5.98
N ALA A 97 -5.49 13.27 -5.80
CA ALA A 97 -4.56 14.28 -6.32
C ALA A 97 -4.24 14.12 -7.82
N GLY A 98 -4.87 13.17 -8.51
CA GLY A 98 -4.74 12.95 -9.96
C GLY A 98 -3.63 11.96 -10.35
N GLN A 99 -3.04 11.20 -9.42
CA GLN A 99 -2.15 10.11 -9.80
C GLN A 99 -2.95 8.95 -10.41
N ASP A 100 -2.51 8.47 -11.56
CA ASP A 100 -3.14 7.35 -12.26
C ASP A 100 -2.59 6.02 -11.74
N LEU A 101 -3.10 5.61 -10.59
CA LEU A 101 -2.75 4.35 -9.90
C LEU A 101 -3.91 3.37 -9.95
N GLN A 102 -3.59 2.08 -9.92
CA GLN A 102 -4.58 1.00 -9.83
C GLN A 102 -4.26 0.04 -8.70
N ILE A 103 -5.30 -0.38 -7.99
CA ILE A 103 -5.30 -1.51 -7.06
C ILE A 103 -5.36 -2.79 -7.87
N LEU A 104 -4.54 -3.76 -7.49
CA LEU A 104 -4.40 -5.06 -8.15
C LEU A 104 -4.93 -6.23 -7.32
N ASP A 105 -4.71 -6.16 -5.99
CA ASP A 105 -5.20 -7.13 -5.02
C ASP A 105 -5.43 -6.50 -3.64
N VAL A 106 -5.97 -7.28 -2.72
CA VAL A 106 -5.97 -7.00 -1.28
C VAL A 106 -4.79 -7.75 -0.67
N ALA A 107 -3.75 -7.03 -0.31
CA ALA A 107 -2.51 -7.60 0.21
C ALA A 107 -2.70 -8.20 1.61
N VAL A 108 -3.37 -7.47 2.50
CA VAL A 108 -3.66 -7.89 3.88
C VAL A 108 -4.82 -7.10 4.45
N SER A 109 -5.66 -7.74 5.27
CA SER A 109 -6.64 -7.07 6.13
C SER A 109 -6.23 -7.24 7.60
N TYR A 110 -6.39 -6.17 8.37
CA TYR A 110 -5.98 -6.10 9.77
C TYR A 110 -6.91 -5.14 10.53
N ALA A 111 -6.90 -5.20 11.88
CA ALA A 111 -7.75 -4.34 12.70
C ALA A 111 -6.95 -3.69 13.84
N ASP A 112 -6.29 -4.48 14.67
CA ASP A 112 -5.57 -3.99 15.85
C ASP A 112 -4.16 -3.48 15.56
N ASN A 113 -3.56 -3.88 14.43
CA ASN A 113 -2.19 -3.49 14.06
C ASN A 113 -2.04 -2.08 13.47
N ASP A 114 -3.11 -1.31 13.41
CA ASP A 114 -3.13 0.14 13.12
C ASP A 114 -4.07 0.80 14.13
N ASN A 115 -3.55 1.61 15.04
CA ASN A 115 -4.36 2.25 16.07
C ASN A 115 -3.68 3.48 16.65
N CYS A 116 -4.41 4.17 17.53
CA CYS A 116 -3.90 5.29 18.30
C CYS A 116 -3.70 4.90 19.76
N VAL A 117 -2.57 5.29 20.33
CA VAL A 117 -2.19 5.05 21.72
C VAL A 117 -2.15 6.38 22.46
N VAL A 118 -2.87 6.47 23.57
CA VAL A 118 -2.83 7.61 24.50
C VAL A 118 -1.89 7.27 25.65
N ARG A 119 -1.02 8.17 26.02
CA ARG A 119 -0.03 7.98 27.09
C ARG A 119 -0.71 7.69 28.43
N SER A 120 -0.28 6.62 29.11
CA SER A 120 -0.90 6.11 30.36
C SER A 120 -1.00 7.15 31.47
N GLU A 121 0.00 8.05 31.58
CA GLU A 121 0.07 9.09 32.63
C GLU A 121 -1.03 10.12 32.53
N LEU A 122 -1.74 10.19 31.41
CA LEU A 122 -2.87 11.09 31.21
C LEU A 122 -4.17 10.55 31.80
N GLU A 123 -4.21 9.24 32.11
CA GLU A 123 -5.40 8.56 32.65
C GLU A 123 -6.65 8.76 31.76
N ILE A 124 -6.42 8.89 30.42
CA ILE A 124 -7.50 9.06 29.45
C ILE A 124 -7.89 7.71 28.88
N ASP A 125 -9.19 7.41 28.94
CA ASP A 125 -9.82 6.24 28.33
C ASP A 125 -11.05 6.66 27.50
N LYS A 126 -11.81 5.70 26.99
CA LYS A 126 -13.02 6.00 26.19
C LYS A 126 -14.13 6.74 26.94
N THR A 127 -14.11 6.77 28.28
CA THR A 127 -15.14 7.46 29.10
C THR A 127 -14.86 8.95 29.28
N ASN A 128 -13.61 9.37 29.17
CA ASN A 128 -13.17 10.76 29.28
C ASN A 128 -12.36 11.24 28.07
N ALA A 129 -12.53 10.61 26.90
CA ALA A 129 -11.77 10.93 25.67
C ALA A 129 -11.90 12.40 25.23
N SER A 130 -12.91 13.14 25.69
CA SER A 130 -13.02 14.60 25.47
C SER A 130 -11.82 15.39 26.04
N GLU A 131 -11.06 14.82 26.99
CA GLU A 131 -9.85 15.44 27.56
C GLU A 131 -8.66 15.42 26.59
N LEU A 132 -8.81 14.78 25.44
CA LEU A 132 -7.86 14.88 24.32
C LEU A 132 -7.83 16.26 23.66
N ALA A 133 -8.84 17.10 23.87
CA ALA A 133 -8.81 18.49 23.42
C ALA A 133 -7.58 19.22 23.96
N GLY A 134 -6.84 19.90 23.09
CA GLY A 134 -5.59 20.59 23.43
C GLY A 134 -4.35 19.68 23.58
N LYS A 135 -4.48 18.37 23.43
CA LYS A 135 -3.36 17.44 23.50
C LYS A 135 -2.57 17.41 22.20
N LYS A 136 -1.31 17.02 22.32
CA LYS A 136 -0.39 16.87 21.19
C LYS A 136 -0.41 15.44 20.68
N VAL A 137 -0.65 15.26 19.38
CA VAL A 137 -0.71 13.94 18.75
C VAL A 137 0.29 13.83 17.60
N ALA A 138 1.07 12.76 17.58
CA ALA A 138 1.87 12.36 16.42
C ALA A 138 1.07 11.40 15.55
N VAL A 139 0.87 11.75 14.29
CA VAL A 139 0.14 10.94 13.33
C VAL A 139 0.72 11.12 11.92
N PRO A 140 1.00 10.05 11.16
CA PRO A 140 1.47 10.18 9.78
C PRO A 140 0.30 10.59 8.88
N LEU A 141 0.31 11.84 8.41
CA LEU A 141 -0.80 12.41 7.65
C LEU A 141 -1.05 11.68 6.32
N GLY A 142 -2.32 11.56 5.92
CA GLY A 142 -2.73 10.90 4.68
C GLY A 142 -2.69 9.37 4.71
N THR A 143 -2.43 8.75 5.87
CA THR A 143 -2.33 7.29 6.04
C THR A 143 -3.60 6.66 6.63
N ALA A 144 -3.61 5.32 6.77
CA ALA A 144 -4.66 4.60 7.48
C ALA A 144 -4.76 5.05 8.94
N ALA A 145 -3.64 5.28 9.61
CA ALA A 145 -3.60 5.79 10.98
C ALA A 145 -4.23 7.19 11.10
N HIS A 146 -4.00 8.07 10.11
CA HIS A 146 -4.65 9.38 10.07
C HIS A 146 -6.17 9.25 9.88
N TYR A 147 -6.62 8.40 8.94
CA TYR A 147 -8.05 8.12 8.76
C TYR A 147 -8.68 7.57 10.04
N GLY A 148 -8.03 6.57 10.66
CA GLY A 148 -8.47 5.98 11.92
C GLY A 148 -8.53 7.02 13.06
N PHE A 149 -7.53 7.90 13.17
CA PHE A 149 -7.52 9.01 14.11
C PHE A 149 -8.73 9.95 13.94
N LEU A 150 -8.97 10.43 12.72
CA LEU A 150 -10.10 11.31 12.42
C LEU A 150 -11.45 10.68 12.77
N LYS A 151 -11.62 9.39 12.45
CA LYS A 151 -12.83 8.62 12.78
C LYS A 151 -13.01 8.45 14.29
N GLN A 152 -11.93 8.15 15.02
CA GLN A 152 -11.97 8.01 16.48
C GLN A 152 -12.30 9.35 17.15
N MET A 153 -11.66 10.45 16.74
CA MET A 153 -11.96 11.77 17.28
C MET A 153 -13.41 12.20 17.02
N SER A 154 -13.90 11.94 15.81
CA SER A 154 -15.33 12.16 15.48
C SER A 154 -16.28 11.33 16.36
N HIS A 155 -15.94 10.06 16.61
CA HIS A 155 -16.74 9.18 17.50
C HIS A 155 -16.82 9.69 18.93
N PHE A 156 -15.69 10.21 19.46
CA PHE A 156 -15.64 10.75 20.82
C PHE A 156 -16.07 12.22 20.91
N GLY A 157 -16.46 12.85 19.79
CA GLY A 157 -16.86 14.26 19.76
C GLY A 157 -15.71 15.24 20.05
N VAL A 158 -14.47 14.83 19.81
CA VAL A 158 -13.27 15.67 19.94
C VAL A 158 -13.06 16.45 18.65
N ASP A 159 -13.01 17.78 18.75
CA ASP A 159 -12.65 18.62 17.61
C ASP A 159 -11.13 18.56 17.37
N VAL A 160 -10.73 17.95 16.24
CA VAL A 160 -9.32 17.83 15.86
C VAL A 160 -8.63 19.18 15.72
N ALA A 161 -9.36 20.25 15.35
CA ALA A 161 -8.80 21.60 15.29
C ALA A 161 -8.38 22.14 16.67
N SER A 162 -8.85 21.55 17.76
CA SER A 162 -8.43 21.87 19.12
C SER A 162 -7.13 21.17 19.54
N MET A 163 -6.64 20.21 18.77
CA MET A 163 -5.46 19.40 19.07
C MET A 163 -4.20 19.96 18.36
N ASP A 164 -3.02 19.67 18.93
CA ASP A 164 -1.72 19.95 18.28
C ASP A 164 -1.32 18.70 17.46
N VAL A 165 -1.76 18.65 16.19
CA VAL A 165 -1.49 17.52 15.30
C VAL A 165 -0.15 17.69 14.61
N VAL A 166 0.78 16.75 14.84
CA VAL A 166 2.13 16.77 14.28
C VAL A 166 2.29 15.59 13.31
N ASP A 167 2.67 15.90 12.07
CA ASP A 167 3.00 14.89 11.07
C ASP A 167 4.33 14.21 11.44
N MET A 168 4.27 12.93 11.75
CA MET A 168 5.46 12.11 12.08
C MET A 168 5.32 10.72 11.49
N ASP A 169 6.43 10.20 10.94
CA ASP A 169 6.51 8.78 10.56
C ASP A 169 6.37 7.89 11.81
N PRO A 170 5.85 6.66 11.67
CA PRO A 170 5.58 5.80 12.81
C PRO A 170 6.77 5.53 13.74
N PRO A 171 8.01 5.32 13.27
CA PRO A 171 9.16 5.14 14.17
C PRO A 171 9.45 6.36 15.05
N ASP A 172 9.34 7.57 14.45
CA ASP A 172 9.58 8.83 15.17
C ASP A 172 8.45 9.12 16.17
N GLY A 173 7.20 8.88 15.78
CA GLY A 173 6.04 9.02 16.65
C GLY A 173 6.07 8.06 17.85
N ALA A 174 6.48 6.81 17.64
CA ALA A 174 6.67 5.83 18.72
C ALA A 174 7.78 6.28 19.69
N ALA A 175 8.88 6.83 19.19
CA ALA A 175 9.93 7.40 20.02
C ALA A 175 9.45 8.64 20.79
N ALA A 176 8.62 9.49 20.16
CA ALA A 176 8.09 10.70 20.76
C ALA A 176 7.14 10.40 21.94
N ILE A 177 6.24 9.40 21.81
CA ILE A 177 5.35 9.01 22.92
C ILE A 177 6.14 8.37 24.07
N ALA A 178 7.13 7.55 23.77
CA ALA A 178 8.01 6.92 24.78
C ALA A 178 8.78 7.97 25.60
N GLN A 179 9.14 9.11 25.00
CA GLN A 179 9.84 10.22 25.63
C GLN A 179 8.89 11.24 26.29
N GLY A 180 7.57 11.07 26.16
CA GLY A 180 6.59 12.05 26.65
C GLY A 180 6.56 13.35 25.85
N ALA A 181 7.10 13.38 24.62
CA ALA A 181 7.11 14.54 23.75
C ALA A 181 5.75 14.77 23.03
N VAL A 182 4.92 13.74 22.98
CA VAL A 182 3.52 13.77 22.52
C VAL A 182 2.63 13.04 23.53
N ASP A 183 1.36 13.41 23.55
CA ASP A 183 0.35 12.86 24.44
C ASP A 183 -0.34 11.63 23.83
N MET A 184 -0.39 11.57 22.51
CA MET A 184 -1.00 10.50 21.74
C MET A 184 -0.15 10.22 20.49
N PHE A 185 -0.12 8.98 20.08
CA PHE A 185 0.52 8.53 18.84
C PHE A 185 -0.43 7.63 18.08
N CYS A 186 -0.52 7.80 16.75
CA CYS A 186 -1.22 6.88 15.87
C CYS A 186 -0.24 6.30 14.86
N GLY A 187 -0.32 4.99 14.62
CA GLY A 187 0.57 4.27 13.70
C GLY A 187 0.28 2.78 13.69
N TRP A 188 1.21 2.01 13.16
CA TRP A 188 1.03 0.58 12.92
C TRP A 188 2.27 -0.25 13.22
N GLY A 189 2.10 -1.58 13.15
CA GLY A 189 3.18 -2.56 13.17
C GLY A 189 4.07 -2.47 14.41
N GLY A 190 5.37 -2.61 14.21
CA GLY A 190 6.36 -2.55 15.28
C GLY A 190 6.35 -1.24 16.06
N SER A 191 6.07 -0.11 15.39
CA SER A 191 5.97 1.21 16.03
C SER A 191 4.76 1.30 16.98
N LEU A 192 3.61 0.78 16.56
CA LEU A 192 2.43 0.69 17.43
C LEU A 192 2.70 -0.21 18.65
N ARG A 193 3.33 -1.36 18.43
CA ARG A 193 3.67 -2.28 19.52
C ARG A 193 4.57 -1.61 20.56
N ARG A 194 5.60 -0.86 20.15
CA ARG A 194 6.45 -0.09 21.07
C ARG A 194 5.67 1.01 21.80
N ALA A 195 4.77 1.71 21.12
CA ALA A 195 3.95 2.75 21.74
C ALA A 195 3.00 2.19 22.82
N LEU A 196 2.48 0.98 22.64
CA LEU A 196 1.61 0.30 23.62
C LEU A 196 2.31 0.00 24.94
N GLU A 197 3.64 0.00 24.99
CA GLU A 197 4.40 -0.09 26.24
C GLU A 197 4.27 1.16 27.12
N HIS A 198 3.80 2.28 26.54
CA HIS A 198 3.71 3.60 27.17
C HIS A 198 2.28 4.14 27.29
N GLY A 199 1.28 3.37 26.83
CA GLY A 199 -0.09 3.87 26.78
C GLY A 199 -1.15 2.81 26.53
N ASN A 200 -2.37 3.27 26.30
CA ASN A 200 -3.52 2.44 26.01
C ASN A 200 -4.24 2.92 24.74
N VAL A 201 -4.92 1.99 24.06
CA VAL A 201 -5.85 2.31 22.98
C VAL A 201 -7.20 2.75 23.56
N LEU A 202 -7.91 3.62 22.84
CA LEU A 202 -9.27 4.02 23.22
C LEU A 202 -10.33 3.09 22.65
N ILE A 203 -10.10 2.55 21.46
CA ILE A 203 -10.98 1.58 20.81
C ILE A 203 -10.18 0.41 20.27
N THR A 204 -10.75 -0.79 20.36
CA THR A 204 -10.17 -2.03 19.85
C THR A 204 -10.42 -2.21 18.34
N GLY A 205 -9.81 -3.19 17.72
CA GLY A 205 -10.06 -3.58 16.34
C GLY A 205 -11.50 -3.98 16.09
N ASP A 206 -12.14 -4.70 17.00
CA ASP A 206 -13.54 -5.07 16.92
C ASP A 206 -14.44 -3.83 16.96
N GLU A 207 -14.20 -2.92 17.90
CA GLU A 207 -14.95 -1.66 18.00
C GLU A 207 -14.74 -0.78 16.74
N LYS A 208 -13.55 -0.77 16.15
CA LYS A 208 -13.32 -0.09 14.85
C LYS A 208 -14.16 -0.71 13.73
N THR A 209 -14.25 -2.03 13.70
CA THR A 209 -15.08 -2.74 12.71
C THR A 209 -16.55 -2.38 12.87
N GLU A 210 -17.07 -2.32 14.10
CA GLU A 210 -18.44 -1.86 14.40
C GLU A 210 -18.70 -0.41 13.97
N LEU A 211 -17.67 0.45 14.03
CA LEU A 211 -17.73 1.84 13.57
C LEU A 211 -17.56 1.98 12.05
N GLY A 212 -17.40 0.88 11.32
CA GLY A 212 -17.17 0.88 9.89
C GLY A 212 -15.80 1.42 9.49
N ILE A 213 -14.82 1.35 10.39
CA ILE A 213 -13.42 1.66 10.10
C ILE A 213 -12.78 0.40 9.54
N LEU A 214 -12.80 0.27 8.22
CA LEU A 214 -12.17 -0.83 7.53
C LEU A 214 -10.67 -0.56 7.38
N VAL A 215 -9.81 -1.55 7.71
CA VAL A 215 -8.35 -1.40 7.63
C VAL A 215 -7.79 -2.54 6.79
N PHE A 216 -7.30 -2.20 5.62
CA PHE A 216 -6.63 -3.14 4.72
C PHE A 216 -5.66 -2.42 3.80
N ASP A 217 -4.68 -3.16 3.34
CA ASP A 217 -3.68 -2.73 2.39
C ASP A 217 -3.86 -3.43 1.04
N VAL A 218 -3.32 -2.82 0.02
CA VAL A 218 -3.44 -3.27 -1.36
C VAL A 218 -2.08 -3.34 -2.04
N THR A 219 -1.94 -4.23 -3.03
CA THR A 219 -0.90 -4.10 -4.03
C THR A 219 -1.38 -3.12 -5.08
N SER A 220 -0.56 -2.12 -5.39
CA SER A 220 -0.90 -1.06 -6.33
C SER A 220 0.28 -0.71 -7.24
N GLY A 221 -0.03 0.00 -8.33
CA GLY A 221 0.99 0.48 -9.27
C GLY A 221 0.42 1.49 -10.28
N PRO A 222 1.29 2.17 -11.07
CA PRO A 222 0.87 3.07 -12.12
C PRO A 222 0.12 2.33 -13.25
N SER A 223 -1.06 2.84 -13.64
CA SER A 223 -1.94 2.18 -14.62
C SER A 223 -1.27 1.93 -15.97
N GLY A 224 -0.50 2.90 -16.45
CA GLY A 224 0.23 2.79 -17.72
C GLY A 224 1.27 1.66 -17.67
N TRP A 225 2.05 1.56 -16.58
CA TRP A 225 3.03 0.49 -16.42
C TRP A 225 2.35 -0.89 -16.31
N ILE A 226 1.25 -0.98 -15.56
CA ILE A 226 0.47 -2.23 -15.42
C ILE A 226 -0.06 -2.68 -16.79
N ALA A 227 -0.57 -1.75 -17.62
CA ALA A 227 -1.10 -2.06 -18.95
C ALA A 227 -0.02 -2.63 -19.90
N GLU A 228 1.21 -2.13 -19.79
CA GLU A 228 2.36 -2.60 -20.59
C GLU A 228 2.95 -3.93 -20.08
N ASN A 229 2.75 -4.25 -18.79
CA ASN A 229 3.40 -5.38 -18.09
C ASN A 229 2.40 -6.38 -17.48
N GLY A 230 1.17 -6.48 -18.02
CA GLY A 230 0.07 -7.25 -17.43
C GLY A 230 0.41 -8.71 -17.10
N ASP A 231 1.12 -9.42 -17.99
CA ASP A 231 1.56 -10.81 -17.74
C ASP A 231 2.56 -10.91 -16.58
N MET A 232 3.48 -9.95 -16.48
CA MET A 232 4.45 -9.89 -15.37
C MET A 232 3.73 -9.61 -14.05
N VAL A 233 2.78 -8.68 -14.04
CA VAL A 233 1.94 -8.36 -12.88
C VAL A 233 1.13 -9.57 -12.45
N ALA A 234 0.52 -10.30 -13.38
CA ALA A 234 -0.22 -11.54 -13.07
C ALA A 234 0.68 -12.60 -12.41
N LYS A 235 1.91 -12.79 -12.91
CA LYS A 235 2.89 -13.68 -12.28
C LYS A 235 3.30 -13.21 -10.89
N PHE A 236 3.51 -11.92 -10.70
CA PHE A 236 3.81 -11.32 -9.40
C PHE A 236 2.71 -11.64 -8.38
N LEU A 237 1.46 -11.37 -8.73
CA LEU A 237 0.29 -11.65 -7.88
C LEU A 237 0.12 -13.15 -7.62
N LYS A 238 0.45 -14.00 -8.60
CA LYS A 238 0.42 -15.47 -8.40
C LYS A 238 1.43 -15.91 -7.35
N VAL A 239 2.66 -15.42 -7.40
CA VAL A 239 3.68 -15.74 -6.38
C VAL A 239 3.22 -15.28 -5.00
N THR A 240 2.62 -14.08 -4.90
CA THR A 240 2.05 -13.56 -3.65
C THR A 240 0.91 -14.46 -3.15
N ALA A 241 -0.03 -14.83 -4.02
CA ALA A 241 -1.15 -15.70 -3.67
C ALA A 241 -0.70 -17.10 -3.24
N ASP A 242 0.30 -17.66 -3.91
CA ASP A 242 0.89 -18.96 -3.55
C ASP A 242 1.55 -18.89 -2.16
N ALA A 243 2.27 -17.82 -1.85
CA ALA A 243 2.87 -17.61 -0.53
C ALA A 243 1.80 -17.46 0.57
N ASN A 244 0.71 -16.73 0.30
CA ASN A 244 -0.42 -16.62 1.21
C ASN A 244 -1.10 -17.97 1.45
N ALA A 245 -1.28 -18.78 0.40
CA ALA A 245 -1.83 -20.13 0.51
C ALA A 245 -0.92 -21.08 1.31
N MET A 246 0.41 -20.96 1.13
CA MET A 246 1.37 -21.71 1.95
C MET A 246 1.26 -21.35 3.44
N TRP A 247 1.17 -20.06 3.76
CA TRP A 247 1.03 -19.60 5.15
C TRP A 247 -0.29 -20.04 5.80
N ALA A 248 -1.36 -20.14 5.02
CA ALA A 248 -2.66 -20.61 5.51
C ALA A 248 -2.60 -22.06 6.02
N ASP A 249 -1.71 -22.89 5.47
CA ASP A 249 -1.43 -24.23 5.98
C ASP A 249 -0.43 -24.13 7.15
N GLU A 250 -0.89 -24.46 8.36
CA GLU A 250 -0.08 -24.41 9.59
C GLU A 250 1.19 -25.25 9.51
N ALA A 251 1.20 -26.31 8.72
CA ALA A 251 2.37 -27.17 8.55
C ALA A 251 3.59 -26.44 7.96
N ASN A 252 3.34 -25.39 7.17
CA ASN A 252 4.41 -24.61 6.52
C ASN A 252 4.95 -23.46 7.41
N ARG A 253 4.22 -23.06 8.45
CA ARG A 253 4.56 -21.86 9.25
C ARG A 253 5.92 -21.96 9.92
N ALA A 254 6.31 -23.14 10.39
CA ALA A 254 7.60 -23.36 11.03
C ALA A 254 8.80 -23.13 10.07
N GLU A 255 8.61 -23.36 8.77
CA GLU A 255 9.61 -23.08 7.74
C GLU A 255 9.59 -21.60 7.33
N MET A 256 8.40 -21.02 7.16
CA MET A 256 8.24 -19.66 6.65
C MET A 256 8.59 -18.58 7.68
N LEU A 257 8.20 -18.76 8.94
CA LEU A 257 8.28 -17.74 9.99
C LEU A 257 9.69 -17.16 10.19
N PRO A 258 10.76 -17.95 10.28
CA PRO A 258 12.11 -17.40 10.50
C PRO A 258 12.59 -16.51 9.33
N LEU A 259 12.18 -16.82 8.10
CA LEU A 259 12.54 -16.06 6.90
C LEU A 259 11.72 -14.76 6.81
N ILE A 260 10.44 -14.82 7.14
CA ILE A 260 9.57 -13.64 7.22
C ILE A 260 10.08 -12.70 8.32
N ALA A 261 10.35 -13.22 9.53
CA ALA A 261 10.85 -12.42 10.65
C ALA A 261 12.16 -11.71 10.31
N LYS A 262 13.08 -12.44 9.68
CA LYS A 262 14.35 -11.88 9.23
C LYS A 262 14.16 -10.75 8.20
N ASP A 263 13.26 -10.92 7.25
CA ASP A 263 13.01 -9.92 6.20
C ASP A 263 12.30 -8.68 6.74
N ALA A 264 11.29 -8.89 7.61
CA ALA A 264 10.58 -7.81 8.30
C ALA A 264 11.44 -7.07 9.33
N GLY A 265 12.62 -7.60 9.70
CA GLY A 265 13.48 -7.01 10.73
C GLY A 265 12.92 -7.17 12.15
N MET A 266 12.19 -8.26 12.42
CA MET A 266 11.53 -8.56 13.69
C MET A 266 12.06 -9.86 14.29
N ASP A 267 11.85 -10.07 15.61
CA ASP A 267 11.99 -11.39 16.21
C ASP A 267 10.81 -12.30 15.83
N GLU A 268 11.02 -13.63 15.91
CA GLU A 268 10.01 -14.61 15.47
C GLU A 268 8.72 -14.55 16.31
N ASP A 269 8.81 -14.30 17.61
CA ASP A 269 7.65 -14.23 18.51
C ASP A 269 6.79 -13.01 18.18
N ALA A 270 7.40 -11.83 17.98
CA ALA A 270 6.70 -10.62 17.55
C ALA A 270 6.10 -10.79 16.15
N THR A 271 6.81 -11.44 15.23
CA THR A 271 6.34 -11.76 13.89
C THR A 271 5.10 -12.66 13.94
N ALA A 272 5.18 -13.77 14.67
CA ALA A 272 4.06 -14.71 14.83
C ALA A 272 2.83 -14.04 15.46
N SER A 273 3.04 -13.23 16.50
CA SER A 273 1.99 -12.48 17.17
C SER A 273 1.31 -11.50 16.21
N THR A 274 2.08 -10.71 15.44
CA THR A 274 1.55 -9.76 14.46
C THR A 274 0.76 -10.48 13.37
N MET A 275 1.36 -11.52 12.75
CA MET A 275 0.70 -12.27 11.68
C MET A 275 -0.55 -13.03 12.12
N SER A 276 -0.68 -13.35 13.42
CA SER A 276 -1.88 -14.00 13.95
C SER A 276 -3.14 -13.12 13.88
N THR A 277 -2.97 -11.81 13.77
CA THR A 277 -4.04 -10.81 13.68
C THR A 277 -4.29 -10.35 12.22
N PHE A 278 -3.52 -10.89 11.28
CA PHE A 278 -3.66 -10.59 9.85
C PHE A 278 -4.54 -11.62 9.14
N THR A 279 -5.30 -11.14 8.17
CA THR A 279 -6.04 -11.97 7.23
C THR A 279 -5.53 -11.71 5.81
N PHE A 280 -5.18 -12.78 5.13
CA PHE A 280 -4.75 -12.77 3.72
C PHE A 280 -5.87 -13.39 2.88
N PRO A 281 -6.77 -12.58 2.26
CA PRO A 281 -7.91 -13.10 1.52
C PRO A 281 -7.46 -13.92 0.31
N SER A 282 -8.14 -15.05 0.03
CA SER A 282 -7.88 -15.81 -1.18
C SER A 282 -8.22 -15.02 -2.45
N VAL A 283 -7.66 -15.39 -3.60
CA VAL A 283 -7.99 -14.73 -4.87
C VAL A 283 -9.49 -14.71 -5.14
N SER A 284 -10.19 -15.82 -4.85
CA SER A 284 -11.64 -15.90 -5.03
C SER A 284 -12.41 -14.95 -4.11
N ASP A 285 -11.99 -14.83 -2.85
CA ASP A 285 -12.63 -13.91 -1.89
C ASP A 285 -12.43 -12.46 -2.30
N GLN A 286 -11.21 -12.11 -2.69
CA GLN A 286 -10.85 -10.75 -3.14
C GLN A 286 -11.69 -10.29 -4.34
N LEU A 287 -12.03 -11.18 -5.26
CA LEU A 287 -12.87 -10.89 -6.43
C LEU A 287 -14.36 -10.79 -6.10
N GLY A 288 -14.75 -11.08 -4.86
CA GLY A 288 -16.11 -10.97 -4.37
C GLY A 288 -16.53 -9.55 -4.00
N ALA A 289 -17.87 -9.39 -3.80
CA ALA A 289 -18.47 -8.10 -3.44
C ALA A 289 -17.99 -7.54 -2.09
N GLY A 290 -17.46 -8.41 -1.20
CA GLY A 290 -16.86 -7.99 0.07
C GLY A 290 -15.53 -7.21 -0.09
N TRP A 291 -14.89 -7.28 -1.25
CA TRP A 291 -13.62 -6.62 -1.53
C TRP A 291 -13.65 -5.84 -2.86
N LEU A 292 -12.98 -6.33 -3.90
CA LEU A 292 -12.72 -5.58 -5.12
C LEU A 292 -13.91 -5.43 -6.06
N ALA A 293 -15.00 -6.19 -5.86
CA ALA A 293 -16.21 -6.07 -6.66
C ALA A 293 -17.24 -5.08 -6.03
N GLY A 294 -16.78 -3.96 -5.48
CA GLY A 294 -17.63 -2.84 -5.05
C GLY A 294 -17.32 -2.28 -3.66
N ASN A 295 -16.99 -3.12 -2.66
CA ASN A 295 -16.75 -2.62 -1.29
C ASN A 295 -15.52 -1.72 -1.20
N ALA A 296 -14.41 -2.08 -1.86
CA ALA A 296 -13.20 -1.27 -1.89
C ALA A 296 -13.47 0.13 -2.48
N GLN A 297 -14.21 0.20 -3.59
CA GLN A 297 -14.59 1.46 -4.25
C GLN A 297 -15.45 2.34 -3.33
N THR A 298 -16.44 1.72 -2.67
CA THR A 298 -17.31 2.42 -1.71
C THR A 298 -16.51 2.95 -0.53
N PHE A 299 -15.59 2.13 -0.01
CA PHE A 299 -14.74 2.52 1.10
C PHE A 299 -13.76 3.64 0.71
N MET A 300 -13.15 3.57 -0.48
CA MET A 300 -12.28 4.65 -1.00
C MET A 300 -13.02 5.99 -1.05
N LYS A 301 -14.27 5.98 -1.52
CA LYS A 301 -15.09 7.20 -1.54
C LYS A 301 -15.33 7.74 -0.12
N GLY A 302 -15.65 6.84 0.84
CA GLY A 302 -15.82 7.21 2.25
C GLY A 302 -14.55 7.78 2.88
N VAL A 303 -13.38 7.21 2.59
CA VAL A 303 -12.08 7.74 3.04
C VAL A 303 -11.84 9.13 2.47
N ALA A 304 -12.06 9.32 1.16
CA ALA A 304 -11.90 10.62 0.51
C ALA A 304 -12.81 11.67 1.12
N ASP A 305 -14.07 11.35 1.40
CA ASP A 305 -15.02 12.28 2.00
C ASP A 305 -14.59 12.71 3.41
N VAL A 306 -14.04 11.78 4.22
CA VAL A 306 -13.48 12.12 5.55
C VAL A 306 -12.28 13.05 5.40
N PHE A 307 -11.37 12.80 4.46
CA PHE A 307 -10.20 13.64 4.25
C PHE A 307 -10.55 15.02 3.68
N VAL A 308 -11.55 15.13 2.80
CA VAL A 308 -12.07 16.42 2.33
C VAL A 308 -12.67 17.20 3.49
N GLN A 309 -13.49 16.56 4.33
CA GLN A 309 -14.10 17.20 5.50
C GLN A 309 -13.06 17.69 6.50
N ALA A 310 -11.96 16.94 6.67
CA ALA A 310 -10.84 17.32 7.53
C ALA A 310 -9.89 18.36 6.88
N GLY A 311 -10.10 18.75 5.62
CA GLY A 311 -9.21 19.62 4.87
C GLY A 311 -7.86 19.02 4.54
N SER A 312 -7.76 17.68 4.55
CA SER A 312 -6.51 16.94 4.28
C SER A 312 -6.27 16.73 2.78
N ILE A 313 -7.33 16.78 1.96
CA ILE A 313 -7.28 16.78 0.49
C ILE A 313 -8.28 17.81 -0.06
N ASP A 314 -7.98 18.36 -1.24
CA ASP A 314 -8.80 19.42 -1.86
C ASP A 314 -10.13 18.90 -2.42
N GLY A 315 -10.20 17.62 -2.81
CA GLY A 315 -11.41 17.04 -3.40
C GLY A 315 -11.33 15.53 -3.51
N ALA A 316 -12.49 14.89 -3.64
CA ALA A 316 -12.64 13.47 -3.89
C ALA A 316 -13.02 13.24 -5.35
N LEU A 317 -12.67 12.08 -5.91
CA LEU A 317 -13.20 11.64 -7.20
C LEU A 317 -14.70 11.32 -7.07
N ASP A 318 -15.44 11.48 -8.17
CA ASP A 318 -16.85 11.08 -8.24
C ASP A 318 -17.02 9.56 -8.07
N SER A 319 -16.08 8.78 -8.63
CA SER A 319 -16.00 7.32 -8.49
C SER A 319 -14.53 6.86 -8.47
N TYR A 320 -14.27 5.77 -7.74
CA TYR A 320 -12.98 5.07 -7.70
C TYR A 320 -13.02 3.75 -8.50
N ASP A 321 -14.02 3.51 -9.35
CA ASP A 321 -14.15 2.25 -10.10
C ASP A 321 -12.97 2.01 -11.03
N SER A 322 -12.48 3.04 -11.71
CA SER A 322 -11.31 2.95 -12.59
C SER A 322 -9.99 2.70 -11.87
N ALA A 323 -9.94 2.95 -10.57
CA ALA A 323 -8.78 2.72 -9.72
C ALA A 323 -8.63 1.25 -9.28
N VAL A 324 -9.55 0.35 -9.68
CA VAL A 324 -9.47 -1.09 -9.36
C VAL A 324 -9.34 -1.90 -10.64
N ASN A 325 -8.23 -2.63 -10.77
CA ASN A 325 -7.94 -3.48 -11.93
C ASN A 325 -7.78 -4.94 -11.49
N THR A 326 -8.84 -5.71 -11.59
CA THR A 326 -8.85 -7.14 -11.23
C THR A 326 -8.36 -8.08 -12.34
N GLY A 327 -7.99 -7.56 -13.53
CA GLY A 327 -7.54 -8.37 -14.67
C GLY A 327 -6.33 -9.25 -14.34
N PRO A 328 -5.21 -8.67 -13.85
CA PRO A 328 -4.03 -9.45 -13.47
C PRO A 328 -4.32 -10.46 -12.35
N LEU A 329 -5.15 -10.12 -11.37
CA LEU A 329 -5.52 -11.01 -10.27
C LEU A 329 -6.34 -12.23 -10.76
N LYS A 330 -7.27 -12.02 -11.70
CA LYS A 330 -8.00 -13.12 -12.36
C LYS A 330 -7.05 -14.04 -13.10
N ALA A 331 -6.13 -13.48 -13.87
CA ALA A 331 -5.12 -14.26 -14.59
C ALA A 331 -4.22 -15.05 -13.62
N ALA A 332 -3.81 -14.45 -12.49
CA ALA A 332 -3.06 -15.13 -11.42
C ALA A 332 -3.83 -16.32 -10.83
N GLY A 333 -5.15 -16.21 -10.69
CA GLY A 333 -6.05 -17.27 -10.22
C GLY A 333 -6.45 -18.30 -11.28
N GLY A 334 -5.99 -18.16 -12.52
CA GLY A 334 -6.34 -19.08 -13.63
C GLY A 334 -7.80 -18.91 -14.13
N MET A 335 -8.36 -17.71 -13.97
CA MET A 335 -9.74 -17.36 -14.34
C MET A 335 -9.81 -16.46 -15.58
#